data_1fb540f89df409af13b9ae0d68eee8b8
#
_entry.id   1fb540f89df409af13b9ae0d68eee8b8
#
_cell.length_a   1.000
_cell.length_b   1.000
_cell.length_c   1.000
_cell.angle_alpha   90.00
_cell.angle_beta   90.00
_cell.angle_gamma   90.00
#
_symmetry.space_group_name_H-M   'P 1'
#
loop_
_entity.id
_entity.type
_entity.pdbx_description
1 polymer ?
#
loop_
_entity_poly.entity_id
_entity_poly.type
_entity_poly.pdbx_seq_one_letter_code
_entity_poly.pdbx_strand_id
1 'polypeptide(L)' 'MKITYDKEAEALAIWFQGVKSAKTIDVTGDIFVDVDNQGRLAGIEVLHASKKANLQDLDNVSVQVPL' A
#
# COMPACT_ATOMS: atom_id res chain seq x y z
N MET A 1 8.27 -7.74 0.98
CA MET A 1 7.15 -6.88 0.56
C MET A 1 5.99 -7.76 0.13
N LYS A 2 4.81 -7.39 0.51
CA LYS A 2 3.60 -8.14 0.16
C LYS A 2 2.58 -7.18 -0.42
N ILE A 3 2.02 -7.53 -1.58
CA ILE A 3 0.95 -6.77 -2.22
C ILE A 3 -0.31 -7.61 -2.15
N THR A 4 -1.38 -7.05 -1.61
CA THR A 4 -2.67 -7.73 -1.50
C THR A 4 -3.77 -6.90 -2.13
N TYR A 5 -4.77 -7.58 -2.67
CA TYR A 5 -5.97 -6.93 -3.17
C TYR A 5 -7.20 -7.69 -2.69
N ASP A 6 -8.05 -7.01 -1.94
CA ASP A 6 -9.33 -7.55 -1.49
C ASP A 6 -10.38 -7.12 -2.51
N LYS A 7 -10.89 -8.10 -3.25
CA LYS A 7 -11.81 -7.86 -4.35
C LYS A 7 -13.18 -7.34 -3.89
N GLU A 8 -13.64 -7.77 -2.73
CA GLU A 8 -14.93 -7.32 -2.19
C GLU A 8 -14.86 -5.89 -1.69
N ALA A 9 -13.81 -5.58 -0.96
CA ALA A 9 -13.59 -4.23 -0.41
C ALA A 9 -12.95 -3.29 -1.42
N GLU A 10 -12.49 -3.79 -2.57
CA GLU A 10 -11.69 -3.06 -3.54
C GLU A 10 -10.50 -2.35 -2.88
N ALA A 11 -9.85 -3.05 -1.96
CA ALA A 11 -8.75 -2.50 -1.17
C ALA A 11 -7.42 -3.10 -1.62
N LEU A 12 -6.55 -2.23 -2.10
CA LEU A 12 -5.17 -2.58 -2.45
C LEU A 12 -4.28 -2.22 -1.28
N ALA A 13 -3.36 -3.10 -0.92
CA ALA A 13 -2.39 -2.81 0.13
C ALA A 13 -1.00 -3.28 -0.27
N ILE A 14 0.00 -2.49 0.12
CA ILE A 14 1.41 -2.83 -0.03
C ILE A 14 2.01 -2.79 1.37
N TRP A 15 2.58 -3.92 1.82
CA TRP A 15 3.13 -4.05 3.17
C TRP A 15 4.63 -4.32 3.10
N PHE A 16 5.39 -3.64 3.93
CA PHE A 16 6.83 -3.83 4.06
C PHE A 16 7.11 -4.67 5.30
N GLN A 17 8.03 -5.64 5.17
CA GLN A 17 8.40 -6.50 6.29
C GLN A 17 9.31 -5.76 7.27
N GLY A 18 9.27 -6.21 8.54
CA GLY A 18 10.16 -5.70 9.57
C GLY A 18 9.77 -4.34 10.12
N VAL A 19 8.63 -3.80 9.70
CA VAL A 19 8.13 -2.52 10.19
C VAL A 19 6.72 -2.74 10.72
N LYS A 20 6.50 -2.41 11.99
CA LYS A 20 5.20 -2.60 12.64
C LYS A 20 4.43 -1.29 12.61
N SER A 21 3.25 -1.30 12.00
CA SER A 21 2.40 -0.11 11.95
C SER A 21 2.02 0.34 13.36
N ALA A 22 2.24 1.60 13.63
CA ALA A 22 1.85 2.25 14.90
C ALA A 22 0.91 3.44 14.64
N LYS A 23 0.89 3.96 13.43
CA LYS A 23 0.10 5.13 13.09
C LYS A 23 -0.32 5.06 11.64
N THR A 24 -1.58 5.40 11.36
CA THR A 24 -2.11 5.51 10.00
C THR A 24 -2.36 6.97 9.67
N ILE A 25 -1.83 7.41 8.56
CA ILE A 25 -1.97 8.77 8.06
C ILE A 25 -2.95 8.77 6.90
N ASP A 26 -4.02 9.54 7.01
CA ASP A 26 -5.00 9.72 5.94
C ASP A 26 -4.47 10.76 4.96
N VAL A 27 -4.20 10.33 3.73
CA VAL A 27 -3.70 11.23 2.70
C VAL A 27 -4.84 11.91 1.94
N THR A 28 -5.87 11.12 1.56
CA THR A 28 -6.96 11.67 0.74
C THR A 28 -8.34 11.11 1.07
N GLY A 29 -8.50 10.42 2.18
CA GLY A 29 -9.74 9.71 2.50
C GLY A 29 -9.83 8.30 1.92
N ASP A 30 -9.14 8.03 0.81
CA ASP A 30 -9.06 6.71 0.19
C ASP A 30 -7.64 6.17 0.14
N ILE A 31 -6.64 6.99 0.40
CA ILE A 31 -5.24 6.58 0.39
C ILE A 31 -4.66 6.85 1.77
N PHE A 32 -4.11 5.78 2.36
CA PHE A 32 -3.55 5.81 3.70
C PHE A 32 -2.12 5.32 3.69
N VAL A 33 -1.30 5.91 4.55
CA VAL A 33 0.09 5.49 4.76
C VAL A 33 0.24 5.04 6.20
N ASP A 34 0.75 3.82 6.39
CA ASP A 34 1.02 3.26 7.69
C ASP A 34 2.50 3.40 8.02
N VAL A 35 2.80 3.97 9.18
CA VAL A 35 4.17 4.19 9.63
C VAL A 35 4.37 3.63 11.04
N ASP A 36 5.62 3.36 11.40
CA ASP A 36 5.95 2.97 12.77
C ASP A 36 6.19 4.20 13.65
N ASN A 37 6.61 3.98 14.89
CA ASN A 37 6.86 5.06 15.85
C ASN A 37 8.01 5.98 15.46
N GLN A 38 8.86 5.54 14.53
CA GLN A 38 10.00 6.29 14.04
C GLN A 38 9.75 6.94 12.67
N GLY A 39 8.51 6.84 12.17
CA GLY A 39 8.16 7.38 10.88
C GLY A 39 8.58 6.51 9.69
N ARG A 40 9.00 5.26 9.93
CA ARG A 40 9.37 4.35 8.84
C ARG A 40 8.11 3.77 8.22
N LEU A 41 8.15 3.57 6.91
CA LEU A 41 7.00 3.10 6.14
C LEU A 41 6.71 1.63 6.45
N ALA A 42 5.52 1.35 6.94
CA ALA A 42 5.02 0.00 7.18
C ALA A 42 4.13 -0.48 6.03
N GLY A 43 3.37 0.43 5.43
CA GLY A 43 2.49 0.04 4.34
C GLY A 43 1.78 1.21 3.69
N ILE A 44 1.13 0.89 2.58
CA ILE A 44 0.28 1.83 1.85
C ILE A 44 -1.03 1.11 1.57
N GLU A 45 -2.16 1.76 1.85
CA GLU A 45 -3.49 1.19 1.63
C GLU A 45 -4.30 2.11 0.74
N VAL A 46 -4.97 1.54 -0.25
CA VAL A 46 -5.81 2.29 -1.20
C VAL A 46 -7.19 1.66 -1.22
N LEU A 47 -8.19 2.43 -0.79
CA LEU A 47 -9.60 2.04 -0.88
C LEU A 47 -10.17 2.46 -2.23
N HIS A 48 -11.21 1.76 -2.69
CA HIS A 48 -11.79 1.97 -4.00
C HIS A 48 -10.72 1.96 -5.10
N ALA A 49 -9.83 0.98 -5.00
CA ALA A 49 -8.58 0.96 -5.78
C ALA A 49 -8.81 0.95 -7.28
N SER A 50 -9.91 0.35 -7.75
CA SER A 50 -10.24 0.33 -9.18
C SER A 50 -10.44 1.73 -9.76
N LYS A 51 -10.81 2.69 -8.92
CA LYS A 51 -10.99 4.10 -9.32
C LYS A 51 -9.74 4.94 -9.16
N LYS A 52 -8.73 4.41 -8.45
CA LYS A 52 -7.53 5.16 -8.11
C LYS A 52 -6.30 4.70 -8.89
N ALA A 53 -6.30 3.45 -9.36
CA ALA A 53 -5.16 2.85 -10.02
C ALA A 53 -5.63 1.91 -11.12
N ASN A 54 -4.75 1.67 -12.09
CA ASN A 54 -4.97 0.65 -13.10
C ASN A 54 -4.57 -0.71 -12.51
N LEU A 55 -5.56 -1.48 -12.05
CA LEU A 55 -5.30 -2.75 -11.38
C LEU A 55 -4.71 -3.82 -12.30
N GLN A 56 -4.89 -3.70 -13.62
CA GLN A 56 -4.27 -4.62 -14.56
C GLN A 56 -2.75 -4.52 -14.55
N ASP A 57 -2.23 -3.37 -14.13
CA ASP A 57 -0.79 -3.16 -14.01
C ASP A 57 -0.17 -4.02 -12.91
N LEU A 58 -0.98 -4.59 -12.01
CA LEU A 58 -0.48 -5.51 -11.00
C LEU A 58 0.03 -6.83 -11.59
N ASP A 59 -0.35 -7.16 -12.82
CA ASP A 59 0.18 -8.33 -13.53
C ASP A 59 1.64 -8.14 -13.96
N ASN A 60 2.14 -6.90 -13.94
CA ASN A 60 3.46 -6.54 -14.41
C ASN A 60 4.20 -5.71 -13.35
N VAL A 61 4.48 -6.34 -12.22
CA VAL A 61 5.23 -5.66 -11.15
C VAL A 61 6.72 -5.81 -11.41
N SER A 62 7.42 -4.69 -11.45
CA SER A 62 8.88 -4.71 -11.51
C SER A 62 9.44 -3.81 -10.41
N VAL A 63 10.56 -4.23 -9.85
CA VAL A 63 11.28 -3.46 -8.83
C VAL A 63 12.68 -3.17 -9.37
N GLN A 64 13.00 -1.90 -9.50
CA GLN A 64 14.29 -1.45 -9.98
C GLN A 64 15.00 -0.74 -8.85
N VAL A 65 16.07 -1.34 -8.34
CA VAL A 65 16.85 -0.77 -7.26
C VAL A 65 18.28 -0.53 -7.79
N PRO A 66 18.63 0.69 -8.14
CA PRO A 66 20.00 1.02 -8.56
C PRO A 66 20.91 0.97 -7.33
N LEU A 67 21.79 0.00 -7.33
CA LEU A 67 22.75 -0.17 -6.23
C LEU A 67 24.12 0.32 -6.62
#